data_0aff6e4a398c7d4408c33af81ded0313
#
_entry.id   0aff6e4a398c7d4408c33af81ded0313
#
_cell.length_a   1.000
_cell.length_b   1.000
_cell.length_c   1.000
_cell.angle_alpha   90.00
_cell.angle_beta   90.00
_cell.angle_gamma   90.00
#
_symmetry.space_group_name_H-M   'P 1'
#
loop_
_entity.id
_entity.type
_entity.pdbx_description
1 polymer ?
#
loop_
_entity_poly.entity_id
_entity_poly.type
_entity_poly.pdbx_seq_one_letter_code
_entity_poly.pdbx_strand_id
1 'polypeptide(L)'
;MLYSKPVAEVIRQRFSCRTYFEKPIEEYKRKRLIEFISSDGTGPFGTPVRLELVVATEQDRSALKGLGTYGIIKGATGFFIGAVRNSKKNLEDYGYMMERAILYATDIGLGTCWLGGTFTRSRFAKKISAAVGEIVPAVASVGYIAERGRSMVTMRQIVGGHNRRPWETLFFQNKFESPLSLDDAEEYAAPLEMVRIGPSASNKQPWRIIQDGNIWHFYLQRTKGYGNSFTFKLLRLADLQRVDMGIAMSHFELTAKEIGLKGKWAIREPQIKKPEGMIEYTASWIGME
;
A
#
# COMPACT_ATOMS: atom_id res chain seq x y z
N MET A 1 20.55 -6.20 2.76
CA MET A 1 19.10 -6.20 3.08
C MET A 1 18.51 -4.84 2.73
N LEU A 2 17.27 -4.79 2.26
CA LEU A 2 16.61 -3.54 1.87
C LEU A 2 16.22 -2.68 3.09
N TYR A 3 15.88 -3.33 4.21
CA TYR A 3 15.50 -2.73 5.49
C TYR A 3 16.55 -3.06 6.54
N SER A 4 16.61 -2.27 7.63
CA SER A 4 17.53 -2.51 8.75
C SER A 4 17.03 -3.58 9.72
N LYS A 5 15.72 -3.85 9.69
CA LYS A 5 15.03 -4.86 10.49
C LYS A 5 14.38 -5.91 9.58
N PRO A 6 14.00 -7.08 10.14
CA PRO A 6 13.18 -8.04 9.42
C PRO A 6 11.90 -7.37 8.88
N VAL A 7 11.60 -7.59 7.59
CA VAL A 7 10.46 -6.91 6.95
C VAL A 7 9.13 -7.23 7.61
N ALA A 8 8.97 -8.47 8.09
CA ALA A 8 7.79 -8.86 8.85
C ALA A 8 7.62 -8.04 10.15
N GLU A 9 8.71 -7.66 10.80
CA GLU A 9 8.68 -6.77 11.97
C GLU A 9 8.28 -5.35 11.55
N VAL A 10 8.84 -4.82 10.48
CA VAL A 10 8.51 -3.50 9.94
C VAL A 10 7.02 -3.41 9.57
N ILE A 11 6.49 -4.43 8.90
CA ILE A 11 5.06 -4.52 8.55
C ILE A 11 4.18 -4.50 9.80
N ARG A 12 4.54 -5.25 10.85
CA ARG A 12 3.79 -5.25 12.13
C ARG A 12 3.88 -3.91 12.87
N GLN A 13 5.03 -3.23 12.81
CA GLN A 13 5.23 -1.92 13.43
C GLN A 13 4.45 -0.80 12.70
N ARG A 14 4.27 -0.92 11.38
CA ARG A 14 3.58 0.09 10.58
C ARG A 14 2.11 0.25 11.03
N PHE A 15 1.71 1.48 11.21
CA PHE A 15 0.31 1.84 11.45
C PHE A 15 -0.03 3.17 10.76
N SER A 16 -1.32 3.46 10.57
CA SER A 16 -1.79 4.72 10.01
C SER A 16 -1.65 5.84 11.05
N CYS A 17 -0.50 6.53 11.03
CA CYS A 17 -0.22 7.68 11.88
C CYS A 17 -0.94 8.91 11.34
N ARG A 18 -1.77 9.56 12.15
CA ARG A 18 -2.54 10.75 11.74
C ARG A 18 -2.17 12.00 12.50
N THR A 19 -1.37 11.86 13.56
CA THR A 19 -0.91 12.98 14.38
C THR A 19 0.60 12.87 14.53
N TYR A 20 1.28 13.95 14.20
CA TYR A 20 2.73 14.03 14.15
C TYR A 20 3.22 15.19 15.02
N PHE A 21 4.47 15.09 15.50
CA PHE A 21 5.19 16.23 15.97
C PHE A 21 5.53 17.15 14.79
N GLU A 22 5.32 18.46 14.95
CA GLU A 22 5.67 19.48 13.94
C GLU A 22 7.20 19.74 13.93
N LYS A 23 7.98 18.66 13.96
CA LYS A 23 9.44 18.69 13.87
C LYS A 23 9.85 18.28 12.44
N PRO A 24 10.65 19.08 11.73
CA PRO A 24 11.20 18.69 10.44
C PRO A 24 11.93 17.35 10.50
N ILE A 25 11.79 16.54 9.45
CA ILE A 25 12.54 15.29 9.33
C ILE A 25 14.01 15.63 9.18
N GLU A 26 14.86 14.99 9.97
CA GLU A 26 16.31 15.20 9.97
C GLU A 26 16.91 14.94 8.58
N GLU A 27 17.91 15.74 8.21
CA GLU A 27 18.46 15.74 6.86
C GLU A 27 18.97 14.35 6.42
N TYR A 28 19.63 13.62 7.31
CA TYR A 28 20.13 12.28 6.99
C TYR A 28 19.00 11.29 6.67
N LYS A 29 17.85 11.38 7.35
CA LYS A 29 16.67 10.56 7.06
C LYS A 29 16.03 10.96 5.75
N ARG A 30 15.94 12.28 5.47
CA ARG A 30 15.44 12.79 4.19
C ARG A 30 16.27 12.27 3.01
N LYS A 31 17.60 12.34 3.12
CA LYS A 31 18.52 11.81 2.10
C LYS A 31 18.29 10.32 1.87
N ARG A 32 18.24 9.52 2.93
CA ARG A 32 17.95 8.07 2.84
C ARG A 32 16.61 7.77 2.18
N LEU A 33 15.55 8.53 2.51
CA LEU A 33 14.23 8.36 1.89
C LEU A 33 14.27 8.70 0.39
N ILE A 34 14.94 9.79 0.02
CA ILE A 34 15.08 10.20 -1.39
C ILE A 34 15.89 9.15 -2.17
N GLU A 35 17.00 8.70 -1.63
CA GLU A 35 17.82 7.62 -2.22
C GLU A 35 17.00 6.35 -2.43
N PHE A 36 16.22 5.94 -1.41
CA PHE A 36 15.38 4.76 -1.48
C PHE A 36 14.32 4.86 -2.60
N ILE A 37 13.56 5.95 -2.66
CA ILE A 37 12.50 6.11 -3.69
C ILE A 37 13.06 6.35 -5.10
N SER A 38 14.32 6.73 -5.22
CA SER A 38 15.01 6.95 -6.51
C SER A 38 15.73 5.70 -7.02
N SER A 39 15.96 4.70 -6.18
CA SER A 39 16.77 3.51 -6.52
C SER A 39 16.06 2.50 -7.42
N ASP A 40 14.73 2.49 -7.39
CA ASP A 40 13.90 1.54 -8.15
C ASP A 40 12.58 2.22 -8.52
N GLY A 41 12.45 2.58 -9.79
CA GLY A 41 11.32 3.37 -10.29
C GLY A 41 10.22 2.56 -10.96
N THR A 42 10.33 1.23 -11.04
CA THR A 42 9.35 0.39 -11.73
C THR A 42 8.73 -0.64 -10.82
N GLY A 43 7.42 -0.80 -10.91
CA GLY A 43 6.70 -1.86 -10.24
C GLY A 43 6.88 -3.23 -10.92
N PRO A 44 6.34 -4.30 -10.34
CA PRO A 44 6.52 -5.68 -10.82
C PRO A 44 5.98 -5.93 -12.25
N PHE A 45 5.12 -5.08 -12.76
CA PHE A 45 4.57 -5.16 -14.12
C PHE A 45 5.20 -4.17 -15.10
N GLY A 46 6.26 -3.48 -14.68
CA GLY A 46 7.05 -2.60 -15.53
C GLY A 46 6.49 -1.20 -15.72
N THR A 47 5.43 -0.81 -14.98
CA THR A 47 4.96 0.58 -15.05
C THR A 47 5.91 1.48 -14.24
N PRO A 48 6.50 2.52 -14.85
CA PRO A 48 7.27 3.50 -14.11
C PRO A 48 6.39 4.26 -13.12
N VAL A 49 6.80 4.27 -11.86
CA VAL A 49 6.15 5.00 -10.77
C VAL A 49 7.11 6.07 -10.27
N ARG A 50 6.79 7.32 -10.50
CA ARG A 50 7.59 8.44 -10.02
C ARG A 50 7.14 8.81 -8.62
N LEU A 51 8.01 8.58 -7.63
CA LEU A 51 7.77 8.97 -6.23
C LEU A 51 8.63 10.19 -5.88
N GLU A 52 8.04 11.13 -5.17
CA GLU A 52 8.72 12.30 -4.63
C GLU A 52 8.43 12.45 -3.14
N LEU A 53 9.46 12.85 -2.40
CA LEU A 53 9.34 13.25 -1.00
C LEU A 53 9.28 14.78 -0.92
N VAL A 54 8.14 15.31 -0.53
CA VAL A 54 7.95 16.75 -0.28
C VAL A 54 7.92 16.97 1.22
N VAL A 55 8.86 17.75 1.75
CA VAL A 55 9.00 17.98 3.20
C VAL A 55 9.15 19.46 3.52
N ALA A 56 8.59 19.87 4.66
CA ALA A 56 8.95 21.11 5.29
C ALA A 56 10.32 20.99 5.96
N THR A 57 11.14 22.01 5.81
CA THR A 57 12.45 22.13 6.45
C THR A 57 12.48 23.38 7.31
N GLU A 58 13.54 23.57 8.08
CA GLU A 58 13.72 24.82 8.84
C GLU A 58 13.86 26.04 7.91
N GLN A 59 14.48 25.82 6.73
CA GLN A 59 14.69 26.83 5.70
C GLN A 59 13.44 27.10 4.85
N ASP A 60 12.59 26.05 4.67
CA ASP A 60 11.33 26.18 3.92
C ASP A 60 10.17 25.49 4.65
N ARG A 61 9.63 26.19 5.65
CA ARG A 61 8.42 25.74 6.37
C ARG A 61 7.16 25.82 5.51
N SER A 62 7.22 26.56 4.39
CA SER A 62 6.10 26.75 3.48
C SER A 62 5.97 25.65 2.43
N ALA A 63 6.92 24.71 2.34
CA ALA A 63 6.95 23.65 1.33
C ALA A 63 5.62 22.86 1.21
N LEU A 64 4.90 22.69 2.34
CA LEU A 64 3.63 21.98 2.41
C LEU A 64 2.40 22.89 2.28
N LYS A 65 2.59 24.21 2.09
CA LYS A 65 1.48 25.16 1.99
C LYS A 65 0.53 24.76 0.86
N GLY A 66 -0.76 24.67 1.21
CA GLY A 66 -1.80 24.32 0.26
C GLY A 66 -2.04 22.81 0.07
N LEU A 67 -1.20 21.94 0.65
CA LEU A 67 -1.41 20.48 0.63
C LEU A 67 -2.44 20.12 1.72
N GLY A 68 -3.73 20.18 1.35
CA GLY A 68 -4.82 19.94 2.29
C GLY A 68 -5.16 18.46 2.42
N THR A 69 -5.43 18.01 3.66
CA THR A 69 -5.85 16.64 4.00
C THR A 69 -7.21 16.61 4.69
N TYR A 70 -8.01 17.65 4.52
CA TYR A 70 -9.35 17.82 5.13
C TYR A 70 -9.38 17.55 6.64
N GLY A 71 -8.30 17.93 7.35
CA GLY A 71 -8.18 17.76 8.81
C GLY A 71 -7.89 16.33 9.28
N ILE A 72 -7.74 15.37 8.38
CA ILE A 72 -7.44 13.96 8.72
C ILE A 72 -6.02 13.83 9.28
N ILE A 73 -5.07 14.60 8.76
CA ILE A 73 -3.67 14.59 9.19
C ILE A 73 -3.35 15.89 9.93
N LYS A 74 -2.68 15.78 11.08
CA LYS A 74 -2.24 16.90 11.92
C LYS A 74 -0.74 16.82 12.15
N GLY A 75 -0.03 17.95 11.97
CA GLY A 75 1.39 18.10 12.29
C GLY A 75 2.35 17.35 11.36
N ALA A 76 1.90 16.75 10.25
CA ALA A 76 2.82 16.09 9.31
C ALA A 76 3.78 17.11 8.68
N THR A 77 5.06 16.76 8.64
CA THR A 77 6.12 17.58 8.07
C THR A 77 6.62 17.07 6.72
N GLY A 78 5.97 16.04 6.17
CA GLY A 78 6.28 15.54 4.85
C GLY A 78 5.14 14.71 4.24
N PHE A 79 5.25 14.52 2.90
CA PHE A 79 4.39 13.64 2.12
C PHE A 79 5.21 12.91 1.07
N PHE A 80 4.97 11.62 0.94
CA PHE A 80 5.26 10.89 -0.30
C PHE A 80 4.13 11.17 -1.28
N ILE A 81 4.50 11.67 -2.45
CA ILE A 81 3.58 11.94 -3.54
C ILE A 81 4.07 11.16 -4.75
N GLY A 82 3.19 10.33 -5.30
CA GLY A 82 3.54 9.54 -6.47
C GLY A 82 2.69 9.91 -7.67
N ALA A 83 3.28 9.81 -8.86
CA ALA A 83 2.59 9.93 -10.12
C ALA A 83 2.84 8.71 -11.00
N VAL A 84 1.82 8.31 -11.75
CA VAL A 84 1.87 7.17 -12.65
C VAL A 84 1.04 7.44 -13.90
N ARG A 85 1.53 6.98 -15.06
CA ARG A 85 0.78 7.04 -16.32
C ARG A 85 -0.25 5.92 -16.39
N ASN A 86 -1.23 6.09 -17.25
CA ASN A 86 -2.23 5.05 -17.47
C ASN A 86 -1.62 3.85 -18.20
N SER A 87 -1.73 2.67 -17.58
CA SER A 87 -1.37 1.38 -18.16
C SER A 87 -2.20 0.27 -17.50
N LYS A 88 -2.12 -0.96 -18.02
CA LYS A 88 -2.97 -2.07 -17.57
C LYS A 88 -2.86 -2.37 -16.07
N LYS A 89 -1.67 -2.27 -15.48
CA LYS A 89 -1.38 -2.60 -14.07
C LYS A 89 -0.74 -1.43 -13.29
N ASN A 90 -0.98 -0.21 -13.74
CA ASN A 90 -0.38 0.98 -13.16
C ASN A 90 -0.72 1.20 -11.68
N LEU A 91 -1.92 0.86 -11.24
CA LEU A 91 -2.34 1.09 -9.85
C LEU A 91 -1.80 0.01 -8.91
N GLU A 92 -1.65 -1.21 -9.39
CA GLU A 92 -0.97 -2.28 -8.67
C GLU A 92 0.52 -1.95 -8.51
N ASP A 93 1.20 -1.53 -9.58
CA ASP A 93 2.59 -1.08 -9.53
C ASP A 93 2.75 0.12 -8.59
N TYR A 94 1.82 1.07 -8.65
CA TYR A 94 1.79 2.23 -7.77
C TYR A 94 1.69 1.83 -6.29
N GLY A 95 0.73 0.97 -5.95
CA GLY A 95 0.53 0.47 -4.58
C GLY A 95 1.75 -0.26 -4.05
N TYR A 96 2.35 -1.11 -4.90
CA TYR A 96 3.56 -1.86 -4.60
C TYR A 96 4.74 -0.94 -4.26
N MET A 97 5.03 0.04 -5.10
CA MET A 97 6.18 0.93 -4.94
C MET A 97 6.01 1.89 -3.76
N MET A 98 4.82 2.48 -3.61
CA MET A 98 4.54 3.41 -2.51
C MET A 98 4.57 2.70 -1.15
N GLU A 99 4.06 1.45 -1.04
CA GLU A 99 4.12 0.71 0.22
C GLU A 99 5.56 0.39 0.61
N ARG A 100 6.46 0.08 -0.31
CA ARG A 100 7.89 -0.09 -0.03
C ARG A 100 8.49 1.18 0.59
N ALA A 101 8.16 2.35 0.06
CA ALA A 101 8.61 3.63 0.63
C ALA A 101 8.04 3.87 2.04
N ILE A 102 6.77 3.51 2.27
CA ILE A 102 6.10 3.59 3.57
C ILE A 102 6.77 2.65 4.59
N LEU A 103 7.07 1.42 4.19
CA LEU A 103 7.78 0.47 5.05
C LEU A 103 9.19 0.96 5.36
N TYR A 104 9.91 1.52 4.38
CA TYR A 104 11.23 2.09 4.62
C TYR A 104 11.20 3.27 5.59
N ALA A 105 10.21 4.16 5.47
CA ALA A 105 10.00 5.22 6.45
C ALA A 105 9.74 4.68 7.86
N THR A 106 8.96 3.59 7.95
CA THR A 106 8.69 2.91 9.23
C THR A 106 9.96 2.31 9.83
N ASP A 107 10.80 1.66 9.02
CA ASP A 107 12.07 1.06 9.43
C ASP A 107 13.03 2.08 10.04
N ILE A 108 13.08 3.30 9.50
CA ILE A 108 13.91 4.40 10.05
C ILE A 108 13.19 5.22 11.13
N GLY A 109 12.08 4.72 11.68
CA GLY A 109 11.38 5.28 12.85
C GLY A 109 10.45 6.45 12.56
N LEU A 110 9.92 6.57 11.34
CA LEU A 110 8.93 7.57 10.98
C LEU A 110 7.52 6.95 10.91
N GLY A 111 6.51 7.74 11.28
CA GLY A 111 5.11 7.39 11.09
C GLY A 111 4.64 7.78 9.70
N THR A 112 3.69 7.00 9.15
CA THR A 112 3.09 7.24 7.84
C THR A 112 1.58 7.01 7.86
N CYS A 113 0.86 7.61 6.90
CA CYS A 113 -0.55 7.32 6.67
C CYS A 113 -0.92 7.45 5.20
N TRP A 114 -1.47 6.38 4.61
CA TRP A 114 -2.07 6.42 3.28
C TRP A 114 -3.29 7.34 3.23
N LEU A 115 -3.40 8.13 2.16
CA LEU A 115 -4.51 9.02 1.85
C LEU A 115 -4.96 8.80 0.41
N GLY A 116 -6.10 8.16 0.22
CA GLY A 116 -6.63 7.84 -1.12
C GLY A 116 -7.71 8.80 -1.62
N GLY A 117 -8.56 9.31 -0.71
CA GLY A 117 -9.67 10.21 -1.04
C GLY A 117 -9.70 11.50 -0.22
N THR A 118 -8.85 11.61 0.79
CA THR A 118 -8.86 12.70 1.76
C THR A 118 -7.69 13.66 1.60
N PHE A 119 -7.42 14.06 0.34
CA PHE A 119 -6.38 15.04 0.02
C PHE A 119 -6.77 15.88 -1.22
N THR A 120 -6.22 17.10 -1.31
CA THR A 120 -6.46 18.02 -2.44
C THR A 120 -5.65 17.61 -3.67
N ARG A 121 -6.14 16.62 -4.43
CA ARG A 121 -5.40 15.95 -5.52
C ARG A 121 -4.72 16.92 -6.49
N SER A 122 -5.42 17.95 -6.96
CA SER A 122 -4.85 18.93 -7.91
C SER A 122 -3.65 19.68 -7.34
N ARG A 123 -3.67 20.03 -6.05
CA ARG A 123 -2.56 20.71 -5.38
C ARG A 123 -1.36 19.79 -5.20
N PHE A 124 -1.60 18.53 -4.82
CA PHE A 124 -0.53 17.53 -4.72
C PHE A 124 0.07 17.22 -6.10
N ALA A 125 -0.75 17.07 -7.13
CA ALA A 125 -0.26 16.88 -8.51
C ALA A 125 0.57 18.07 -9.00
N LYS A 126 0.11 19.31 -8.75
CA LYS A 126 0.87 20.52 -9.06
C LYS A 126 2.20 20.59 -8.31
N LYS A 127 2.22 20.16 -7.04
CA LYS A 127 3.42 20.21 -6.20
C LYS A 127 4.59 19.40 -6.75
N ILE A 128 4.30 18.28 -7.39
CA ILE A 128 5.29 17.41 -8.05
C ILE A 128 5.35 17.64 -9.56
N SER A 129 4.77 18.73 -10.09
CA SER A 129 4.72 19.01 -11.52
C SER A 129 4.27 17.79 -12.34
N ALA A 130 3.17 17.16 -11.93
CA ALA A 130 2.64 15.98 -12.61
C ALA A 130 2.40 16.29 -14.10
N ALA A 131 2.97 15.47 -14.98
CA ALA A 131 2.91 15.67 -16.41
C ALA A 131 1.51 15.34 -16.98
N VAL A 132 1.24 15.80 -18.18
CA VAL A 132 0.02 15.44 -18.90
C VAL A 132 -0.05 13.92 -19.08
N GLY A 133 -1.18 13.32 -18.69
CA GLY A 133 -1.38 11.87 -18.70
C GLY A 133 -0.89 11.13 -17.44
N GLU A 134 -0.26 11.83 -16.49
CA GLU A 134 0.00 11.28 -15.16
C GLU A 134 -1.20 11.51 -14.21
N ILE A 135 -1.44 10.54 -13.36
CA ILE A 135 -2.39 10.65 -12.25
C ILE A 135 -1.64 10.50 -10.92
N VAL A 136 -2.17 11.11 -9.86
CA VAL A 136 -1.76 10.91 -8.47
C VAL A 136 -2.86 10.10 -7.78
N PRO A 137 -2.74 8.77 -7.70
CA PRO A 137 -3.81 7.89 -7.19
C PRO A 137 -4.08 8.10 -5.71
N ALA A 138 -3.03 8.18 -4.93
CA ALA A 138 -3.01 8.35 -3.49
C ALA A 138 -1.73 9.09 -3.07
N VAL A 139 -1.62 9.47 -1.82
CA VAL A 139 -0.40 10.02 -1.22
C VAL A 139 -0.21 9.43 0.18
N ALA A 140 0.97 9.57 0.76
CA ALA A 140 1.17 9.19 2.15
C ALA A 140 1.81 10.35 2.94
N SER A 141 1.24 10.68 4.10
CA SER A 141 1.89 11.58 5.04
C SER A 141 3.05 10.88 5.74
N VAL A 142 4.09 11.63 6.10
CA VAL A 142 5.27 11.13 6.80
C VAL A 142 5.79 12.15 7.80
N GLY A 143 6.30 11.68 8.94
CA GLY A 143 6.85 12.53 9.99
C GLY A 143 7.10 11.79 11.30
N TYR A 144 7.52 12.51 12.33
CA TYR A 144 7.69 11.94 13.67
C TYR A 144 6.36 11.71 14.35
N ILE A 145 6.18 10.52 14.90
CA ILE A 145 4.95 10.10 15.57
C ILE A 145 4.77 10.93 16.85
N ALA A 146 3.68 11.68 16.97
CA ALA A 146 3.29 12.28 18.23
C ALA A 146 2.74 11.24 19.20
N GLU A 147 2.76 11.51 20.49
CA GLU A 147 2.15 10.63 21.49
C GLU A 147 0.70 10.31 21.12
N ARG A 148 0.33 9.04 21.33
CA ARG A 148 -1.00 8.52 20.98
C ARG A 148 -2.07 9.17 21.85
N GLY A 149 -2.61 10.30 21.42
CA GLY A 149 -3.77 10.91 22.07
C GLY A 149 -5.05 10.07 21.90
N ARG A 150 -6.02 10.26 22.81
CA ARG A 150 -7.35 9.58 22.79
C ARG A 150 -8.07 9.67 21.43
N SER A 151 -7.90 10.74 20.68
CA SER A 151 -8.51 10.92 19.35
C SER A 151 -8.03 9.93 18.29
N MET A 152 -6.82 9.37 18.41
CA MET A 152 -6.29 8.35 17.49
C MET A 152 -6.94 6.97 17.72
N VAL A 153 -7.24 6.64 18.96
CA VAL A 153 -7.94 5.39 19.31
C VAL A 153 -9.32 5.38 18.68
N THR A 154 -10.07 6.47 18.82
CA THR A 154 -11.43 6.60 18.30
C THR A 154 -11.49 6.50 16.78
N MET A 155 -10.59 7.18 16.04
CA MET A 155 -10.57 7.12 14.57
C MET A 155 -10.19 5.73 14.05
N ARG A 156 -9.26 5.02 14.73
CA ARG A 156 -8.93 3.63 14.43
C ARG A 156 -10.10 2.67 14.68
N GLN A 157 -10.85 2.89 15.75
CA GLN A 157 -12.06 2.10 16.06
C GLN A 157 -13.14 2.32 15.01
N ILE A 158 -13.41 3.57 14.60
CA ILE A 158 -14.41 3.91 13.58
C ILE A 158 -14.09 3.26 12.22
N VAL A 159 -12.81 3.21 11.83
CA VAL A 159 -12.40 2.60 10.53
C VAL A 159 -12.17 1.09 10.65
N GLY A 160 -12.37 0.49 11.83
CA GLY A 160 -12.14 -0.93 12.06
C GLY A 160 -10.69 -1.36 11.82
N GLY A 161 -9.72 -0.45 11.99
CA GLY A 161 -8.31 -0.65 11.61
C GLY A 161 -7.58 -1.79 12.34
N HIS A 162 -8.18 -2.33 13.40
CA HIS A 162 -7.69 -3.51 14.11
C HIS A 162 -8.38 -4.80 13.66
N ASN A 163 -9.54 -4.70 12.97
CA ASN A 163 -10.30 -5.86 12.56
C ASN A 163 -9.68 -6.42 11.27
N ARG A 164 -9.05 -7.56 11.35
CA ARG A 164 -8.59 -8.30 10.19
C ARG A 164 -9.59 -9.39 9.85
N ARG A 165 -9.79 -9.62 8.55
CA ARG A 165 -10.62 -10.74 8.10
C ARG A 165 -10.01 -12.06 8.58
N PRO A 166 -10.84 -13.05 8.91
CA PRO A 166 -10.37 -14.39 9.20
C PRO A 166 -9.54 -14.95 8.03
N TRP A 167 -8.53 -15.74 8.36
CA TRP A 167 -7.59 -16.34 7.40
C TRP A 167 -8.31 -17.13 6.30
N GLU A 168 -9.24 -17.98 6.68
CA GLU A 168 -10.04 -18.85 5.81
C GLU A 168 -10.96 -18.09 4.84
N THR A 169 -11.18 -16.81 5.03
CA THR A 169 -11.96 -15.96 4.11
C THR A 169 -11.08 -15.24 3.08
N LEU A 170 -9.75 -15.34 3.23
CA LEU A 170 -8.79 -14.64 2.39
C LEU A 170 -7.96 -15.59 1.54
N PHE A 171 -7.63 -16.78 2.07
CA PHE A 171 -6.68 -17.71 1.48
C PHE A 171 -7.34 -19.07 1.22
N PHE A 172 -7.06 -19.62 0.05
CA PHE A 172 -7.74 -20.81 -0.47
C PHE A 172 -6.73 -21.76 -1.14
N GLN A 173 -7.09 -23.04 -1.23
CA GLN A 173 -6.32 -24.06 -1.91
C GLN A 173 -7.07 -24.54 -3.14
N ASN A 174 -6.45 -24.42 -4.32
CA ASN A 174 -6.92 -24.84 -5.65
C ASN A 174 -8.22 -24.16 -6.13
N LYS A 175 -9.14 -23.79 -5.24
CA LYS A 175 -10.44 -23.19 -5.58
C LYS A 175 -10.99 -22.35 -4.42
N PHE A 176 -11.88 -21.41 -4.69
CA PHE A 176 -12.43 -20.49 -3.70
C PHE A 176 -13.25 -21.15 -2.58
N GLU A 177 -13.76 -22.36 -2.80
CA GLU A 177 -14.56 -23.09 -1.82
C GLU A 177 -13.73 -23.91 -0.83
N SER A 178 -12.42 -23.95 -1.01
CA SER A 178 -11.49 -24.73 -0.18
C SER A 178 -10.57 -23.78 0.60
N PRO A 179 -10.91 -23.39 1.84
CA PRO A 179 -10.02 -22.57 2.67
C PRO A 179 -8.66 -23.26 2.85
N LEU A 180 -7.59 -22.49 2.73
CA LEU A 180 -6.23 -22.94 3.00
C LEU A 180 -5.98 -22.90 4.52
N SER A 181 -5.48 -23.99 5.09
CA SER A 181 -5.03 -24.00 6.49
C SER A 181 -3.65 -23.33 6.64
N LEU A 182 -3.29 -22.99 7.87
CA LEU A 182 -1.94 -22.49 8.15
C LEU A 182 -0.87 -23.54 7.89
N ASP A 183 -1.16 -24.80 8.19
CA ASP A 183 -0.23 -25.91 8.02
C ASP A 183 -0.01 -26.20 6.52
N ASP A 184 -1.09 -26.16 5.71
CA ASP A 184 -1.00 -26.35 4.27
C ASP A 184 -0.33 -25.17 3.54
N ALA A 185 -0.30 -23.99 4.16
CA ALA A 185 0.42 -22.84 3.62
C ALA A 185 1.94 -22.98 3.76
N GLU A 186 2.40 -23.86 4.66
CA GLU A 186 3.80 -24.19 4.89
C GLU A 186 4.66 -22.92 5.06
N GLU A 187 5.75 -22.79 4.33
CA GLU A 187 6.65 -21.63 4.37
C GLU A 187 6.00 -20.31 3.91
N TYR A 188 4.92 -20.38 3.12
CA TYR A 188 4.17 -19.20 2.70
C TYR A 188 3.18 -18.66 3.74
N ALA A 189 3.03 -19.33 4.90
CA ALA A 189 2.19 -18.84 5.98
C ALA A 189 2.63 -17.45 6.47
N ALA A 190 3.93 -17.18 6.56
CA ALA A 190 4.46 -15.88 6.96
C ALA A 190 4.18 -14.79 5.91
N PRO A 191 4.47 -14.95 4.61
CA PRO A 191 4.05 -14.01 3.56
C PRO A 191 2.56 -13.70 3.56
N LEU A 192 1.71 -14.72 3.69
CA LEU A 192 0.25 -14.57 3.69
C LEU A 192 -0.24 -13.80 4.93
N GLU A 193 0.34 -14.06 6.11
CA GLU A 193 0.01 -13.29 7.31
C GLU A 193 0.38 -11.82 7.16
N MET A 194 1.51 -11.50 6.52
CA MET A 194 1.88 -10.11 6.26
C MET A 194 0.92 -9.43 5.29
N VAL A 195 0.37 -10.15 4.31
CA VAL A 195 -0.74 -9.66 3.49
C VAL A 195 -1.98 -9.42 4.33
N ARG A 196 -2.37 -10.39 5.18
CA ARG A 196 -3.58 -10.30 6.01
C ARG A 196 -3.60 -9.06 6.90
N ILE A 197 -2.46 -8.71 7.48
CA ILE A 197 -2.34 -7.52 8.34
C ILE A 197 -2.06 -6.23 7.57
N GLY A 198 -1.87 -6.30 6.26
CA GLY A 198 -1.61 -5.17 5.36
C GLY A 198 -2.69 -4.09 5.44
N PRO A 199 -2.35 -2.82 5.14
CA PRO A 199 -3.35 -1.75 5.06
C PRO A 199 -4.17 -1.87 3.77
N SER A 200 -5.41 -1.37 3.82
CA SER A 200 -6.24 -1.18 2.65
C SER A 200 -7.18 0.01 2.80
N ALA A 201 -7.66 0.54 1.69
CA ALA A 201 -8.61 1.63 1.69
C ALA A 201 -9.87 1.24 2.49
N SER A 202 -10.20 2.06 3.49
CA SER A 202 -11.29 1.81 4.46
C SER A 202 -11.25 0.41 5.09
N ASN A 203 -10.05 -0.19 5.20
CA ASN A 203 -9.81 -1.53 5.76
C ASN A 203 -10.64 -2.65 5.09
N LYS A 204 -10.88 -2.53 3.78
CA LYS A 204 -11.73 -3.48 3.03
C LYS A 204 -11.07 -4.84 2.80
N GLN A 205 -9.72 -4.90 2.79
CA GLN A 205 -8.96 -6.14 2.62
C GLN A 205 -9.47 -6.94 1.41
N PRO A 206 -9.35 -6.34 0.19
CA PRO A 206 -10.05 -6.86 -0.99
C PRO A 206 -9.39 -8.07 -1.63
N TRP A 207 -8.23 -8.48 -1.13
CA TRP A 207 -7.47 -9.61 -1.68
C TRP A 207 -8.08 -10.96 -1.34
N ARG A 208 -8.04 -11.86 -2.32
CA ARG A 208 -8.28 -13.29 -2.19
C ARG A 208 -7.12 -13.99 -2.88
N ILE A 209 -6.50 -14.93 -2.21
CA ILE A 209 -5.30 -15.60 -2.74
C ILE A 209 -5.56 -17.09 -2.77
N ILE A 210 -5.29 -17.72 -3.91
CA ILE A 210 -5.45 -19.16 -4.12
C ILE A 210 -4.07 -19.76 -4.37
N GLN A 211 -3.73 -20.77 -3.59
CA GLN A 211 -2.61 -21.67 -3.84
C GLN A 211 -2.99 -22.71 -4.88
N ASP A 212 -2.15 -22.87 -5.88
CA ASP A 212 -2.21 -23.95 -6.87
C ASP A 212 -0.80 -24.51 -7.06
N GLY A 213 -0.47 -25.54 -6.32
CA GLY A 213 0.91 -26.03 -6.19
C GLY A 213 1.84 -24.90 -5.69
N ASN A 214 2.90 -24.61 -6.45
CA ASN A 214 3.87 -23.55 -6.14
C ASN A 214 3.48 -22.19 -6.77
N ILE A 215 2.21 -21.99 -7.13
CA ILE A 215 1.71 -20.74 -7.71
C ILE A 215 0.66 -20.13 -6.79
N TRP A 216 0.75 -18.83 -6.56
CA TRP A 216 -0.15 -18.07 -5.71
C TRP A 216 -0.91 -17.04 -6.57
N HIS A 217 -2.20 -17.29 -6.79
CA HIS A 217 -3.06 -16.47 -7.65
C HIS A 217 -3.77 -15.41 -6.83
N PHE A 218 -3.49 -14.16 -7.12
CA PHE A 218 -4.07 -12.99 -6.45
C PHE A 218 -5.31 -12.51 -7.19
N TYR A 219 -6.41 -12.41 -6.48
CA TYR A 219 -7.68 -11.91 -6.97
C TYR A 219 -8.14 -10.72 -6.13
N LEU A 220 -8.73 -9.76 -6.80
CA LEU A 220 -9.39 -8.60 -6.22
C LEU A 220 -10.90 -8.90 -6.10
N GLN A 221 -11.40 -9.00 -4.87
CA GLN A 221 -12.84 -9.02 -4.61
C GLN A 221 -13.35 -7.60 -4.41
N ARG A 222 -14.13 -7.12 -5.35
CA ARG A 222 -14.72 -5.78 -5.29
C ARG A 222 -15.70 -5.65 -4.11
N THR A 223 -15.64 -4.53 -3.43
CA THR A 223 -16.67 -4.17 -2.46
C THR A 223 -17.95 -3.82 -3.21
N LYS A 224 -19.07 -4.39 -2.80
CA LYS A 224 -20.40 -4.10 -3.41
C LYS A 224 -20.65 -2.58 -3.44
N GLY A 225 -20.99 -2.06 -4.61
CA GLY A 225 -21.23 -0.63 -4.82
C GLY A 225 -19.97 0.25 -4.92
N TYR A 226 -18.75 -0.33 -4.87
CA TYR A 226 -17.52 0.42 -5.05
C TYR A 226 -17.46 1.08 -6.43
N GLY A 227 -17.12 2.37 -6.46
CA GLY A 227 -17.06 3.14 -7.70
C GLY A 227 -18.38 3.65 -8.24
N ASN A 228 -19.54 3.17 -7.73
CA ASN A 228 -20.86 3.58 -8.19
C ASN A 228 -21.36 4.86 -7.52
N SER A 229 -20.72 5.31 -6.43
CA SER A 229 -21.08 6.56 -5.77
C SER A 229 -20.89 7.75 -6.71
N PHE A 230 -21.87 8.65 -6.76
CA PHE A 230 -21.78 9.89 -7.49
C PHE A 230 -20.53 10.71 -7.12
N THR A 231 -20.19 10.74 -5.83
CA THR A 231 -18.96 11.37 -5.32
C THR A 231 -17.69 10.73 -5.85
N PHE A 232 -17.65 9.41 -6.02
CA PHE A 232 -16.51 8.71 -6.59
C PHE A 232 -16.25 9.14 -8.04
N LYS A 233 -17.32 9.21 -8.85
CA LYS A 233 -17.25 9.63 -10.26
C LYS A 233 -16.94 11.12 -10.39
N LEU A 234 -17.59 11.97 -9.57
CA LEU A 234 -17.39 13.42 -9.59
C LEU A 234 -15.96 13.81 -9.20
N LEU A 235 -15.40 13.17 -8.17
CA LEU A 235 -14.04 13.45 -7.70
C LEU A 235 -12.96 12.71 -8.51
N ARG A 236 -13.33 11.94 -9.52
CA ARG A 236 -12.40 11.12 -10.33
C ARG A 236 -11.40 10.36 -9.47
N LEU A 237 -11.90 9.73 -8.40
CA LEU A 237 -11.04 8.98 -7.49
C LEU A 237 -10.40 7.80 -8.23
N ALA A 238 -9.13 7.55 -7.95
CA ALA A 238 -8.46 6.36 -8.47
C ALA A 238 -9.08 5.09 -7.85
N ASP A 239 -8.95 3.98 -8.53
CA ASP A 239 -9.35 2.68 -8.02
C ASP A 239 -8.39 2.22 -6.92
N LEU A 240 -8.72 2.60 -5.68
CA LEU A 240 -7.88 2.30 -4.52
C LEU A 240 -7.83 0.80 -4.20
N GLN A 241 -8.82 0.01 -4.62
CA GLN A 241 -8.78 -1.43 -4.41
C GLN A 241 -7.71 -2.10 -5.28
N ARG A 242 -7.39 -1.56 -6.46
CA ARG A 242 -6.23 -1.98 -7.24
C ARG A 242 -4.91 -1.55 -6.58
N VAL A 243 -4.87 -0.37 -5.98
CA VAL A 243 -3.72 0.06 -5.15
C VAL A 243 -3.52 -0.90 -3.96
N ASP A 244 -4.61 -1.30 -3.30
CA ASP A 244 -4.58 -2.28 -2.20
C ASP A 244 -3.99 -3.64 -2.64
N MET A 245 -4.26 -4.06 -3.88
CA MET A 245 -3.62 -5.28 -4.43
C MET A 245 -2.10 -5.13 -4.56
N GLY A 246 -1.62 -3.97 -5.00
CA GLY A 246 -0.20 -3.67 -5.04
C GLY A 246 0.45 -3.70 -3.64
N ILE A 247 -0.23 -3.19 -2.62
CA ILE A 247 0.21 -3.28 -1.22
C ILE A 247 0.34 -4.76 -0.80
N ALA A 248 -0.70 -5.56 -1.07
CA ALA A 248 -0.69 -6.99 -0.75
C ALA A 248 0.48 -7.73 -1.43
N MET A 249 0.71 -7.44 -2.72
CA MET A 249 1.82 -8.01 -3.50
C MET A 249 3.18 -7.62 -2.90
N SER A 250 3.33 -6.36 -2.48
CA SER A 250 4.57 -5.87 -1.84
C SER A 250 4.86 -6.60 -0.54
N HIS A 251 3.86 -6.75 0.35
CA HIS A 251 4.00 -7.47 1.60
C HIS A 251 4.35 -8.95 1.40
N PHE A 252 3.67 -9.62 0.45
CA PHE A 252 3.92 -11.01 0.12
C PHE A 252 5.35 -11.22 -0.38
N GLU A 253 5.75 -10.49 -1.42
CA GLU A 253 7.06 -10.67 -2.04
C GLU A 253 8.21 -10.32 -1.11
N LEU A 254 8.12 -9.20 -0.38
CA LEU A 254 9.17 -8.79 0.54
C LEU A 254 9.39 -9.83 1.63
N THR A 255 8.30 -10.39 2.18
CA THR A 255 8.39 -11.42 3.21
C THR A 255 8.88 -12.74 2.63
N ALA A 256 8.38 -13.15 1.47
CA ALA A 256 8.84 -14.38 0.80
C ALA A 256 10.36 -14.32 0.53
N LYS A 257 10.85 -13.23 -0.06
CA LYS A 257 12.27 -13.04 -0.35
C LYS A 257 13.15 -13.03 0.91
N GLU A 258 12.65 -12.44 2.00
CA GLU A 258 13.39 -12.39 3.27
C GLU A 258 13.65 -13.77 3.86
N ILE A 259 12.71 -14.69 3.72
CA ILE A 259 12.83 -16.08 4.20
C ILE A 259 13.42 -17.02 3.14
N GLY A 260 13.96 -16.47 2.04
CA GLY A 260 14.68 -17.22 1.01
C GLY A 260 13.81 -17.80 -0.10
N LEU A 261 12.49 -17.56 -0.10
CA LEU A 261 11.60 -18.01 -1.16
C LEU A 261 11.82 -17.18 -2.42
N LYS A 262 12.12 -17.85 -3.51
CA LYS A 262 12.31 -17.24 -4.82
C LYS A 262 11.02 -17.30 -5.62
N GLY A 263 10.81 -16.33 -6.48
CA GLY A 263 9.65 -16.33 -7.38
C GLY A 263 9.57 -15.04 -8.19
N LYS A 264 8.57 -14.97 -9.03
CA LYS A 264 8.30 -13.81 -9.89
C LYS A 264 6.82 -13.59 -10.12
N TRP A 265 6.44 -12.34 -10.32
CA TRP A 265 5.10 -12.00 -10.74
C TRP A 265 4.88 -12.26 -12.23
N ALA A 266 3.70 -12.78 -12.56
CA ALA A 266 3.25 -12.97 -13.92
C ALA A 266 1.75 -12.63 -14.05
N ILE A 267 1.35 -12.16 -15.23
CA ILE A 267 -0.06 -11.95 -15.59
C ILE A 267 -0.50 -13.13 -16.44
N ARG A 268 -0.88 -14.21 -15.77
CA ARG A 268 -1.40 -15.43 -16.40
C ARG A 268 -2.57 -15.94 -15.58
N GLU A 269 -3.78 -15.59 -15.99
CA GLU A 269 -5.00 -15.97 -15.28
C GLU A 269 -5.23 -17.49 -15.43
N PRO A 270 -5.38 -18.23 -14.31
CA PRO A 270 -5.68 -19.66 -14.35
C PRO A 270 -7.15 -19.90 -14.65
N GLN A 271 -7.47 -21.13 -15.06
CA GLN A 271 -8.86 -21.56 -15.26
C GLN A 271 -9.53 -21.99 -13.94
N ILE A 272 -9.56 -21.09 -12.98
CA ILE A 272 -10.24 -21.33 -11.69
C ILE A 272 -11.64 -20.73 -11.76
N LYS A 273 -12.65 -21.53 -11.42
CA LYS A 273 -14.04 -21.07 -11.37
C LYS A 273 -14.18 -19.98 -10.29
N LYS A 274 -14.57 -18.79 -10.72
CA LYS A 274 -14.84 -17.68 -9.80
C LYS A 274 -16.23 -17.83 -9.19
N PRO A 275 -16.39 -17.54 -7.88
CA PRO A 275 -17.72 -17.48 -7.27
C PRO A 275 -18.53 -16.34 -7.87
N GLU A 276 -19.85 -16.38 -7.65
CA GLU A 276 -20.72 -15.27 -8.02
C GLU A 276 -20.28 -13.99 -7.31
N GLY A 277 -20.16 -12.91 -8.06
CA GLY A 277 -19.74 -11.61 -7.54
C GLY A 277 -18.64 -10.98 -8.39
N MET A 278 -18.20 -9.80 -7.97
CA MET A 278 -17.19 -9.04 -8.71
C MET A 278 -15.79 -9.45 -8.25
N ILE A 279 -15.28 -10.56 -8.79
CA ILE A 279 -13.91 -11.05 -8.56
C ILE A 279 -13.10 -10.89 -9.82
N GLU A 280 -11.99 -10.18 -9.72
CA GLU A 280 -11.08 -9.88 -10.83
C GLU A 280 -9.70 -10.47 -10.55
N TYR A 281 -9.11 -11.13 -11.53
CA TYR A 281 -7.74 -11.60 -11.44
C TYR A 281 -6.76 -10.44 -11.47
N THR A 282 -5.80 -10.47 -10.56
CA THR A 282 -4.74 -9.44 -10.48
C THR A 282 -3.44 -9.94 -11.09
N ALA A 283 -2.85 -10.96 -10.51
CA ALA A 283 -1.57 -11.52 -10.90
C ALA A 283 -1.33 -12.87 -10.21
N SER A 284 -0.27 -13.56 -10.62
CA SER A 284 0.22 -14.75 -9.95
C SER A 284 1.68 -14.58 -9.54
N TRP A 285 2.01 -15.01 -8.33
CA TRP A 285 3.38 -15.26 -7.91
C TRP A 285 3.72 -16.71 -8.28
N ILE A 286 4.75 -16.88 -9.08
CA ILE A 286 5.25 -18.19 -9.49
C ILE A 286 6.49 -18.47 -8.65
N GLY A 287 6.37 -19.38 -7.68
CA GLY A 287 7.50 -19.85 -6.88
C GLY A 287 8.52 -20.56 -7.75
N MET A 288 9.79 -20.40 -7.43
CA MET A 288 10.93 -21.06 -8.08
C MET A 288 11.70 -21.84 -7.02
N GLU A 289 12.16 -23.00 -7.38
CA GLU A 289 13.04 -23.84 -6.56
C GLU A 289 14.40 -23.18 -6.29
#